data_81dbe635d355f0985ae8f97658ceec72
#
_entry.id   81dbe635d355f0985ae8f97658ceec72
#
_cell.length_a   1.000
_cell.length_b   1.000
_cell.length_c   1.000
_cell.angle_alpha   90.00
_cell.angle_beta   90.00
_cell.angle_gamma   90.00
#
_symmetry.space_group_name_H-M   'P 1'
#
loop_
_entity.id
_entity.type
_entity.pdbx_description
1 polymer ?
#
loop_
_entity_poly.entity_id
_entity_poly.type
_entity_poly.pdbx_seq_one_letter_code
_entity_poly.pdbx_strand_id
1 'polypeptide(L)'
;VDLGRLGVWTSYRAIGEENAGEAARLVEELGYGTFWLGGSPRLPGTRALLSATERLTVATGIVNIWQYEPAELAAEHAALSAEFPGRLMLGVGVGHPEATSDYKRPLTAMNHFLDGLDAAVPPVPRSERCAAALGPKMLEL
;
A
#
# COMPACT_ATOMS: atom_id res chain seq x y z
N VAL A 1 -9.74 -3.70 7.80
CA VAL A 1 -8.49 -3.12 8.32
C VAL A 1 -8.82 -1.87 9.12
N ASP A 2 -8.28 -1.73 10.33
CA ASP A 2 -8.43 -0.54 11.16
C ASP A 2 -7.22 0.38 10.95
N LEU A 3 -7.46 1.60 10.47
CA LEU A 3 -6.41 2.59 10.22
C LEU A 3 -6.12 3.49 11.42
N GLY A 4 -6.94 3.42 12.48
CA GLY A 4 -6.87 4.30 13.62
C GLY A 4 -7.23 5.76 13.28
N ARG A 5 -7.03 6.67 14.25
CA ARG A 5 -7.34 8.10 14.06
C ARG A 5 -6.21 8.88 13.37
N LEU A 6 -4.98 8.46 13.54
CA LEU A 6 -3.78 9.11 13.01
C LEU A 6 -2.84 8.06 12.45
N GLY A 7 -2.17 8.38 11.36
CA GLY A 7 -1.11 7.60 10.76
C GLY A 7 0.13 8.43 10.48
N VAL A 8 1.26 7.76 10.32
CA VAL A 8 2.53 8.36 9.90
C VAL A 8 2.81 7.96 8.47
N TRP A 9 3.15 8.91 7.61
CA TRP A 9 3.63 8.64 6.24
C TRP A 9 5.13 8.94 6.16
N THR A 10 5.92 7.96 5.72
CA THR A 10 7.36 8.10 5.48
C THR A 10 7.83 7.05 4.45
N SER A 11 9.11 7.04 4.10
CA SER A 11 9.69 6.09 3.16
C SER A 11 10.99 5.51 3.69
N TYR A 12 11.40 4.36 3.19
CA TYR A 12 12.71 3.77 3.51
C TYR A 12 13.89 4.68 3.18
N ARG A 13 13.73 5.53 2.15
CA ARG A 13 14.73 6.55 1.83
C ARG A 13 14.94 7.55 2.97
N ALA A 14 13.88 7.85 3.74
CA ALA A 14 13.95 8.82 4.82
C ALA A 14 14.44 8.23 6.15
N ILE A 15 14.07 6.97 6.45
CA ILE A 15 14.36 6.36 7.76
C ILE A 15 15.51 5.34 7.72
N GLY A 16 15.92 4.87 6.53
CA GLY A 16 16.77 3.69 6.34
C GLY A 16 15.99 2.39 6.47
N GLU A 17 16.17 1.47 5.53
CA GLU A 17 15.46 0.18 5.54
C GLU A 17 15.86 -0.67 6.77
N GLU A 18 17.10 -0.56 7.20
CA GLU A 18 17.64 -1.20 8.39
C GLU A 18 16.96 -0.76 9.69
N ASN A 19 16.39 0.44 9.72
CA ASN A 19 15.69 1.01 10.87
C ASN A 19 14.17 0.76 10.84
N ALA A 20 13.66 0.09 9.81
CA ALA A 20 12.23 -0.08 9.57
C ALA A 20 11.47 -0.64 10.79
N GLY A 21 11.99 -1.70 11.39
CA GLY A 21 11.36 -2.35 12.55
C GLY A 21 11.34 -1.46 13.79
N GLU A 22 12.41 -0.69 14.04
CA GLU A 22 12.47 0.25 15.16
C GLU A 22 11.50 1.42 14.97
N ALA A 23 11.48 1.98 13.76
CA ALA A 23 10.54 3.05 13.40
C ALA A 23 9.08 2.60 13.53
N ALA A 24 8.75 1.38 13.11
CA ALA A 24 7.39 0.84 13.22
C ALA A 24 6.99 0.66 14.70
N ARG A 25 7.87 0.09 15.54
CA ARG A 25 7.62 -0.02 16.99
C ARG A 25 7.37 1.33 17.65
N LEU A 26 8.21 2.32 17.34
CA LEU A 26 8.04 3.67 17.89
C LEU A 26 6.69 4.28 17.48
N VAL A 27 6.28 4.12 16.22
CA VAL A 27 4.98 4.60 15.73
C VAL A 27 3.82 3.92 16.47
N GLU A 28 3.92 2.60 16.71
CA GLU A 28 2.91 1.86 17.48
C GLU A 28 2.88 2.28 18.95
N GLU A 29 4.03 2.45 19.60
CA GLU A 29 4.16 2.88 21.00
C GLU A 29 3.60 4.30 21.24
N LEU A 30 3.75 5.18 20.26
CA LEU A 30 3.19 6.53 20.28
C LEU A 30 1.67 6.57 20.03
N GLY A 31 1.04 5.41 19.77
CA GLY A 31 -0.41 5.28 19.62
C GLY A 31 -0.95 5.61 18.23
N TYR A 32 -0.10 5.68 17.21
CA TYR A 32 -0.57 5.77 15.83
C TYR A 32 -1.18 4.43 15.38
N GLY A 33 -2.25 4.50 14.57
CA GLY A 33 -2.91 3.30 14.06
C GLY A 33 -2.30 2.77 12.77
N THR A 34 -1.65 3.63 11.97
CA THR A 34 -1.16 3.24 10.65
C THR A 34 0.22 3.81 10.33
N PHE A 35 1.05 2.96 9.73
CA PHE A 35 2.30 3.34 9.08
C PHE A 35 2.12 3.27 7.56
N TRP A 36 2.12 4.43 6.89
CA TRP A 36 2.04 4.54 5.44
C TRP A 36 3.44 4.56 4.84
N LEU A 37 3.81 3.46 4.19
CA LEU A 37 5.12 3.33 3.53
C LEU A 37 5.06 3.93 2.13
N GLY A 38 5.70 5.07 1.96
CA GLY A 38 5.81 5.81 0.70
C GLY A 38 7.01 5.40 -0.16
N GLY A 39 7.19 6.10 -1.30
CA GLY A 39 8.32 5.89 -2.19
C GLY A 39 8.15 4.73 -3.16
N SER A 40 6.92 4.33 -3.47
CA SER A 40 6.58 3.20 -4.35
C SER A 40 7.27 1.89 -3.93
N PRO A 41 7.09 1.44 -2.69
CA PRO A 41 7.71 0.22 -2.22
C PRO A 41 7.17 -0.99 -2.98
N ARG A 42 7.99 -2.04 -3.09
CA ARG A 42 7.48 -3.38 -3.39
C ARG A 42 6.69 -3.87 -2.18
N LEU A 43 5.55 -4.54 -2.41
CA LEU A 43 4.65 -4.93 -1.32
C LEU A 43 5.32 -5.84 -0.26
N PRO A 44 6.18 -6.81 -0.61
CA PRO A 44 6.92 -7.60 0.36
C PRO A 44 7.82 -6.79 1.31
N GLY A 45 8.21 -5.58 0.92
CA GLY A 45 8.98 -4.65 1.77
C GLY A 45 8.22 -4.22 3.03
N THR A 46 6.90 -4.33 3.07
CA THR A 46 6.09 -4.03 4.27
C THR A 46 6.27 -5.06 5.39
N ARG A 47 6.79 -6.26 5.08
CA ARG A 47 6.96 -7.36 6.04
C ARG A 47 7.79 -6.96 7.28
N ALA A 48 8.86 -6.18 7.09
CA ALA A 48 9.72 -5.75 8.20
C ALA A 48 8.96 -4.90 9.22
N LEU A 49 8.06 -4.03 8.76
CA LEU A 49 7.21 -3.19 9.60
C LEU A 49 6.15 -4.04 10.33
N LEU A 50 5.47 -4.93 9.60
CA LEU A 50 4.43 -5.83 10.13
C LEU A 50 5.00 -6.78 11.19
N SER A 51 6.17 -7.38 10.93
CA SER A 51 6.82 -8.34 11.85
C SER A 51 7.32 -7.68 13.14
N ALA A 52 7.61 -6.39 13.09
CA ALA A 52 8.14 -5.66 14.24
C ALA A 52 7.06 -5.16 15.21
N THR A 53 5.78 -5.25 14.85
CA THR A 53 4.64 -4.66 15.56
C THR A 53 3.53 -5.70 15.78
N GLU A 54 2.61 -5.44 16.71
CA GLU A 54 1.52 -6.34 17.06
C GLU A 54 0.15 -5.88 16.54
N ARG A 55 -0.09 -4.57 16.52
CA ARG A 55 -1.40 -3.97 16.22
C ARG A 55 -1.36 -2.98 15.05
N LEU A 56 -0.19 -2.41 14.78
CA LEU A 56 -0.04 -1.37 13.77
C LEU A 56 -0.47 -1.88 12.39
N THR A 57 -1.35 -1.14 11.74
CA THR A 57 -1.65 -1.36 10.32
C THR A 57 -0.51 -0.79 9.47
N VAL A 58 -0.04 -1.56 8.53
CA VAL A 58 0.93 -1.07 7.52
C VAL A 58 0.21 -0.89 6.20
N ALA A 59 0.36 0.29 5.63
CA ALA A 59 -0.26 0.67 4.37
C ALA A 59 0.82 1.09 3.36
N THR A 60 0.61 0.82 2.09
CA THR A 60 1.46 1.39 1.03
C THR A 60 0.92 2.75 0.59
N GLY A 61 1.78 3.74 0.51
CA GLY A 61 1.41 5.09 0.13
C GLY A 61 2.30 5.68 -0.97
N ILE A 62 2.31 5.10 -2.14
CA ILE A 62 1.49 4.07 -2.81
C ILE A 62 2.37 3.01 -3.48
N VAL A 63 1.81 1.82 -3.78
CA VAL A 63 2.34 0.96 -4.84
C VAL A 63 1.99 1.59 -6.18
N ASN A 64 2.99 1.76 -7.04
CA ASN A 64 2.77 2.32 -8.37
C ASN A 64 2.23 1.24 -9.32
N ILE A 65 1.02 1.46 -9.87
CA ILE A 65 0.33 0.48 -10.72
C ILE A 65 1.08 0.13 -12.01
N TRP A 66 2.00 0.99 -12.47
CA TRP A 66 2.81 0.74 -13.67
C TRP A 66 3.95 -0.24 -13.43
N GLN A 67 4.19 -0.64 -12.18
CA GLN A 67 5.29 -1.52 -11.77
C GLN A 67 4.84 -2.95 -11.43
N TYR A 68 3.52 -3.23 -11.54
CA TYR A 68 2.94 -4.49 -11.16
C TYR A 68 1.87 -4.97 -12.16
N GLU A 69 1.84 -6.27 -12.35
CA GLU A 69 0.64 -6.93 -12.84
C GLU A 69 -0.34 -7.13 -11.67
N PRO A 70 -1.66 -6.87 -11.86
CA PRO A 70 -2.63 -6.99 -10.76
C PRO A 70 -2.65 -8.36 -10.09
N ALA A 71 -2.51 -9.45 -10.86
CA ALA A 71 -2.51 -10.81 -10.32
C ALA A 71 -1.28 -11.10 -9.44
N GLU A 72 -0.09 -10.56 -9.81
CA GLU A 72 1.12 -10.66 -9.00
C GLU A 72 0.93 -9.95 -7.66
N LEU A 73 0.45 -8.70 -7.71
CA LEU A 73 0.21 -7.90 -6.52
C LEU A 73 -0.85 -8.54 -5.60
N ALA A 74 -1.91 -9.12 -6.17
CA ALA A 74 -2.93 -9.83 -5.41
C ALA A 74 -2.38 -11.07 -4.70
N ALA A 75 -1.51 -11.83 -5.35
CA ALA A 75 -0.84 -12.98 -4.73
C ALA A 75 0.09 -12.57 -3.59
N GLU A 76 0.89 -11.51 -3.76
CA GLU A 76 1.74 -10.95 -2.70
C GLU A 76 0.90 -10.45 -1.52
N HIS A 77 -0.22 -9.76 -1.80
CA HIS A 77 -1.15 -9.27 -0.79
C HIS A 77 -1.75 -10.44 0.01
N ALA A 78 -2.23 -11.47 -0.68
CA ALA A 78 -2.82 -12.65 -0.02
C ALA A 78 -1.82 -13.36 0.90
N ALA A 79 -0.57 -13.51 0.46
CA ALA A 79 0.48 -14.12 1.26
C ALA A 79 0.77 -13.32 2.54
N LEU A 80 0.90 -12.00 2.43
CA LEU A 80 1.13 -11.12 3.58
C LEU A 80 -0.09 -11.03 4.50
N SER A 81 -1.31 -10.96 3.95
CA SER A 81 -2.54 -10.92 4.75
C SER A 81 -2.80 -12.22 5.50
N ALA A 82 -2.37 -13.37 4.97
CA ALA A 82 -2.42 -14.64 5.69
C ALA A 82 -1.45 -14.69 6.89
N GLU A 83 -0.29 -14.06 6.76
CA GLU A 83 0.72 -13.98 7.84
C GLU A 83 0.37 -12.88 8.87
N PHE A 84 -0.23 -11.77 8.43
CA PHE A 84 -0.57 -10.61 9.26
C PHE A 84 -2.06 -10.22 9.09
N PRO A 85 -3.00 -11.04 9.58
CA PRO A 85 -4.43 -10.83 9.33
C PRO A 85 -4.92 -9.46 9.76
N GLY A 86 -5.62 -8.75 8.85
CA GLY A 86 -6.26 -7.48 9.12
C GLY A 86 -5.32 -6.28 9.33
N ARG A 87 -4.02 -6.45 9.05
CA ARG A 87 -3.00 -5.42 9.32
C ARG A 87 -2.33 -4.84 8.07
N LEU A 88 -2.75 -5.26 6.87
CA LEU A 88 -2.21 -4.75 5.61
C LEU A 88 -3.28 -3.98 4.85
N MET A 89 -2.98 -2.73 4.48
CA MET A 89 -3.78 -1.89 3.57
C MET A 89 -2.99 -1.68 2.28
N LEU A 90 -3.52 -2.14 1.16
CA LEU A 90 -2.93 -1.94 -0.15
C LEU A 90 -3.31 -0.57 -0.71
N GLY A 91 -2.43 0.42 -0.59
CA GLY A 91 -2.57 1.70 -1.27
C GLY A 91 -1.94 1.65 -2.66
N VAL A 92 -2.74 1.91 -3.70
CA VAL A 92 -2.32 1.92 -5.10
C VAL A 92 -2.47 3.31 -5.72
N GLY A 93 -1.66 3.63 -6.71
CA GLY A 93 -1.74 4.92 -7.38
C GLY A 93 -1.02 4.93 -8.72
N VAL A 94 -1.34 5.94 -9.52
CA VAL A 94 -0.72 6.17 -10.84
C VAL A 94 0.64 6.88 -10.74
N GLY A 95 1.04 7.33 -9.55
CA GLY A 95 2.25 8.11 -9.37
C GLY A 95 2.17 9.49 -10.07
N HIS A 96 3.34 10.00 -10.44
CA HIS A 96 3.48 11.28 -11.13
C HIS A 96 4.03 11.09 -12.55
N PRO A 97 3.59 11.91 -13.52
CA PRO A 97 4.04 11.80 -14.92
C PRO A 97 5.56 11.93 -15.06
N GLU A 98 6.20 12.75 -14.21
CA GLU A 98 7.65 12.97 -14.22
C GLU A 98 8.46 11.74 -13.78
N ALA A 99 7.82 10.82 -13.06
CA ALA A 99 8.45 9.62 -12.51
C ALA A 99 8.08 8.33 -13.27
N THR A 100 7.24 8.44 -14.33
CA THR A 100 6.69 7.26 -15.01
C THR A 100 6.70 7.46 -16.52
N SER A 101 7.53 6.72 -17.25
CA SER A 101 7.67 6.83 -18.72
C SER A 101 6.39 6.51 -19.48
N ASP A 102 5.58 5.60 -18.96
CA ASP A 102 4.35 5.10 -19.59
C ASP A 102 3.06 5.72 -19.03
N TYR A 103 3.17 6.88 -18.37
CA TYR A 103 2.03 7.59 -17.80
C TYR A 103 1.03 8.03 -18.87
N LYS A 104 0.05 7.19 -19.15
CA LYS A 104 -0.99 7.44 -20.16
C LYS A 104 -2.37 7.09 -19.62
N ARG A 105 -3.35 8.00 -19.83
CA ARG A 105 -4.75 7.78 -19.44
C ARG A 105 -4.89 7.24 -18.00
N PRO A 106 -4.42 7.97 -16.98
CA PRO A 106 -4.28 7.48 -15.62
C PRO A 106 -5.59 6.94 -15.02
N LEU A 107 -6.73 7.55 -15.32
CA LEU A 107 -8.03 7.08 -14.86
C LEU A 107 -8.39 5.72 -15.47
N THR A 108 -8.19 5.55 -16.79
CA THR A 108 -8.44 4.28 -17.46
C THR A 108 -7.50 3.19 -16.94
N ALA A 109 -6.22 3.52 -16.75
CA ALA A 109 -5.24 2.58 -16.22
C ALA A 109 -5.59 2.15 -14.79
N MET A 110 -6.01 3.08 -13.94
CA MET A 110 -6.44 2.76 -12.56
C MET A 110 -7.67 1.83 -12.57
N ASN A 111 -8.69 2.13 -13.39
CA ASN A 111 -9.86 1.25 -13.51
C ASN A 111 -9.45 -0.18 -13.91
N HIS A 112 -8.67 -0.32 -14.98
CA HIS A 112 -8.22 -1.64 -15.42
C HIS A 112 -7.40 -2.38 -14.35
N PHE A 113 -6.59 -1.64 -13.60
CA PHE A 113 -5.80 -2.23 -12.53
C PHE A 113 -6.68 -2.72 -11.38
N LEU A 114 -7.68 -1.93 -10.97
CA LEU A 114 -8.65 -2.30 -9.93
C LEU A 114 -9.53 -3.48 -10.35
N ASP A 115 -9.99 -3.50 -11.62
CA ASP A 115 -10.70 -4.64 -12.20
C ASP A 115 -9.84 -5.91 -12.18
N GLY A 116 -8.54 -5.76 -12.45
CA GLY A 116 -7.57 -6.85 -12.37
C GLY A 116 -7.38 -7.39 -10.95
N LEU A 117 -7.39 -6.52 -9.93
CA LEU A 117 -7.36 -6.94 -8.52
C LEU A 117 -8.66 -7.65 -8.10
N ASP A 118 -9.81 -7.23 -8.65
CA ASP A 118 -11.11 -7.90 -8.41
C ASP A 118 -11.17 -9.28 -9.09
N ALA A 119 -10.55 -9.43 -10.28
CA ALA A 119 -10.53 -10.67 -11.05
C ALA A 119 -9.43 -11.66 -10.61
N ALA A 120 -8.49 -11.25 -9.81
CA ALA A 120 -7.38 -12.10 -9.33
C ALA A 120 -7.89 -13.26 -8.45
N VAL A 121 -7.08 -14.31 -8.33
CA VAL A 121 -7.40 -15.47 -7.50
C VAL A 121 -6.22 -15.74 -6.54
N PRO A 122 -6.38 -15.44 -5.23
CA PRO A 122 -7.54 -14.78 -4.62
C PRO A 122 -7.61 -13.28 -4.97
N PRO A 123 -8.79 -12.64 -4.94
CA PRO A 123 -8.91 -11.20 -5.17
C PRO A 123 -8.41 -10.41 -3.95
N VAL A 124 -8.00 -9.16 -4.15
CA VAL A 124 -7.75 -8.23 -3.04
C VAL A 124 -9.09 -7.66 -2.56
N PRO A 125 -9.50 -7.85 -1.29
CA PRO A 125 -10.75 -7.30 -0.78
C PRO A 125 -10.80 -5.77 -0.90
N ARG A 126 -11.95 -5.21 -1.29
CA ARG A 126 -12.11 -3.75 -1.39
C ARG A 126 -11.87 -3.02 -0.07
N SER A 127 -12.18 -3.66 1.04
CA SER A 127 -11.93 -3.15 2.40
C SER A 127 -10.45 -3.13 2.81
N GLU A 128 -9.58 -3.72 2.00
CA GLU A 128 -8.14 -3.84 2.25
C GLU A 128 -7.31 -3.06 1.22
N ARG A 129 -7.96 -2.20 0.42
CA ARG A 129 -7.27 -1.38 -0.58
C ARG A 129 -7.74 0.07 -0.57
N CYS A 130 -6.85 0.97 -0.97
CA CYS A 130 -7.08 2.41 -1.07
C CYS A 130 -6.47 2.93 -2.37
N ALA A 131 -7.23 3.70 -3.14
CA ALA A 131 -6.74 4.34 -4.36
C ALA A 131 -6.31 5.78 -4.06
N ALA A 132 -5.11 6.15 -4.50
CA ALA A 132 -4.66 7.55 -4.45
C ALA A 132 -5.39 8.37 -5.51
N ALA A 133 -6.05 9.45 -5.08
CA ALA A 133 -6.88 10.28 -5.92
C ALA A 133 -6.62 11.78 -5.67
N LEU A 134 -6.37 12.54 -6.75
CA LEU A 134 -6.20 13.99 -6.70
C LEU A 134 -7.35 14.75 -7.37
N GLY A 135 -8.14 14.10 -8.20
CA GLY A 135 -9.23 14.73 -8.93
C GLY A 135 -10.57 14.02 -8.74
N PRO A 136 -11.70 14.71 -8.98
CA PRO A 136 -13.03 14.19 -8.68
C PRO A 136 -13.32 12.85 -9.36
N LYS A 137 -12.93 12.67 -10.62
CA LYS A 137 -13.15 11.41 -11.34
C LYS A 137 -12.38 10.22 -10.75
N MET A 138 -11.24 10.46 -10.10
CA MET A 138 -10.46 9.40 -9.44
C MET A 138 -11.04 9.09 -8.04
N LEU A 139 -11.71 10.06 -7.42
CA LEU A 139 -12.40 9.88 -6.14
C LEU A 139 -13.71 9.09 -6.27
N GLU A 140 -14.25 8.97 -7.49
CA GLU A 140 -15.49 8.23 -7.80
C GLU A 140 -15.24 6.74 -8.05
N LEU A 141 -13.97 6.30 -8.11
CA LEU A 141 -13.58 4.90 -8.25
C LEU A 141 -13.75 4.12 -6.94
#